data_de974cb1588cff7b53b2cf6d39fd863f
#
_entry.id   de974cb1588cff7b53b2cf6d39fd863f
#
_cell.length_a   1.000
_cell.length_b   1.000
_cell.length_c   1.000
_cell.angle_alpha   90.00
_cell.angle_beta   90.00
_cell.angle_gamma   90.00
#
_symmetry.space_group_name_H-M   'P 1'
#
loop_
_entity.id
_entity.type
_entity.pdbx_description
1 polymer ?
#
loop_
_entity_poly.entity_id
_entity_poly.type
_entity_poly.pdbx_seq_one_letter_code
_entity_poly.pdbx_strand_id
1 'polypeptide(L)'
;MVFRVAIAQYLGVECPVAREDAALGLTLAGPRTGAQAGVDTPVDAHGVEVSRAILPGGSMTVCHDETANELFTICEEAGLETRREPRDIFTHALPVGVAARAAAEADVRGDRTGQAEGRHAVIPDAAIRVSMPRALDSAAAAVRPHTARLPMRRLLFDVKTVHAGTSHYRSARARRQRGGAVQARAQDVEAAYRRHAQRLDRIHHPPGTPRHRHPVGPIEQVVLRHSRVRGLVFGAYGEWSSDVEWLLEEAARAAARRDWRRMGCPSESVAYSRIVASYRRRMGLVAVREMARHRIRQSAYVGLTRQQLDDIMHERERQRDRREAAMVAADRSVEIAQSYVVPAFERGA
;
A
#
# COMPACT_ATOMS: atom_id res chain seq x y z
N MET A 1 5.80 -20.31 -15.65
CA MET A 1 6.82 -19.23 -15.53
C MET A 1 6.79 -18.59 -14.12
N VAL A 2 5.70 -17.96 -13.66
CA VAL A 2 5.61 -17.25 -12.36
C VAL A 2 6.15 -18.07 -11.19
N PHE A 3 5.75 -19.34 -11.06
CA PHE A 3 6.20 -20.22 -9.98
C PHE A 3 7.72 -20.46 -10.00
N ARG A 4 8.31 -20.65 -11.17
CA ARG A 4 9.78 -20.83 -11.31
C ARG A 4 10.54 -19.57 -10.92
N VAL A 5 10.08 -18.39 -11.32
CA VAL A 5 10.67 -17.11 -10.92
C VAL A 5 10.51 -16.88 -9.41
N ALA A 6 9.36 -17.20 -8.85
CA ALA A 6 9.11 -17.09 -7.42
C ALA A 6 10.05 -17.98 -6.59
N ILE A 7 10.24 -19.24 -6.99
CA ILE A 7 11.17 -20.17 -6.32
C ILE A 7 12.61 -19.69 -6.46
N ALA A 8 13.05 -19.32 -7.66
CA ALA A 8 14.40 -18.82 -7.88
C ALA A 8 14.69 -17.60 -6.98
N GLN A 9 13.76 -16.69 -6.90
CA GLN A 9 13.84 -15.52 -6.03
C GLN A 9 13.94 -15.90 -4.54
N TYR A 10 13.09 -16.82 -4.08
CA TYR A 10 13.07 -17.26 -2.69
C TYR A 10 14.39 -17.98 -2.31
N LEU A 11 14.93 -18.78 -3.21
CA LEU A 11 16.19 -19.53 -3.01
C LEU A 11 17.44 -18.68 -3.26
N GLY A 12 17.31 -17.46 -3.79
CA GLY A 12 18.43 -16.60 -4.12
C GLY A 12 19.29 -17.14 -5.28
N VAL A 13 18.72 -17.98 -6.15
CA VAL A 13 19.40 -18.50 -7.34
C VAL A 13 19.08 -17.67 -8.58
N GLU A 14 19.75 -17.95 -9.69
CA GLU A 14 19.55 -17.24 -10.95
C GLU A 14 18.08 -17.23 -11.39
N CYS A 15 17.61 -16.06 -11.82
CA CYS A 15 16.24 -15.85 -12.25
C CYS A 15 16.05 -16.38 -13.68
N PRO A 16 15.10 -17.31 -13.94
CA PRO A 16 14.92 -17.92 -15.25
C PRO A 16 14.63 -16.94 -16.39
N VAL A 17 14.07 -15.76 -16.08
CA VAL A 17 13.77 -14.73 -17.10
C VAL A 17 14.89 -13.70 -17.28
N ALA A 18 15.88 -13.68 -16.40
CA ALA A 18 16.98 -12.72 -16.48
C ALA A 18 18.34 -13.39 -16.84
N ARG A 19 18.44 -14.68 -16.62
CA ARG A 19 19.70 -15.43 -16.86
C ARG A 19 20.15 -15.38 -18.33
N GLU A 20 19.23 -15.59 -19.25
CA GLU A 20 19.54 -15.59 -20.69
C GLU A 20 19.86 -14.16 -21.15
N ASP A 21 19.08 -13.17 -20.70
CA ASP A 21 19.31 -11.76 -21.01
C ASP A 21 20.69 -11.29 -20.49
N ALA A 22 21.07 -11.70 -19.28
CA ALA A 22 22.37 -11.41 -18.69
C ALA A 22 23.52 -12.10 -19.48
N ALA A 23 23.34 -13.37 -19.89
CA ALA A 23 24.31 -14.09 -20.69
C ALA A 23 24.52 -13.47 -22.08
N LEU A 24 23.49 -12.84 -22.64
CA LEU A 24 23.55 -12.09 -23.92
C LEU A 24 24.09 -10.66 -23.75
N GLY A 25 24.41 -10.25 -22.52
CA GLY A 25 24.90 -8.90 -22.23
C GLY A 25 23.85 -7.80 -22.46
N LEU A 26 22.57 -8.13 -22.38
CA LEU A 26 21.49 -7.15 -22.57
C LEU A 26 21.44 -6.14 -21.44
N THR A 27 20.94 -4.97 -21.74
CA THR A 27 20.84 -3.84 -20.80
C THR A 27 19.41 -3.36 -20.64
N LEU A 28 19.19 -2.63 -19.57
CA LEU A 28 17.99 -1.81 -19.34
C LEU A 28 18.36 -0.36 -19.64
N ALA A 29 17.56 0.31 -20.45
CA ALA A 29 17.77 1.71 -20.75
C ALA A 29 17.74 2.57 -19.47
N GLY A 30 18.71 3.47 -19.33
CA GLY A 30 18.89 4.34 -18.18
C GLY A 30 17.71 5.27 -17.93
N PRO A 31 17.58 5.83 -16.72
CA PRO A 31 16.52 6.77 -16.37
C PRO A 31 16.61 8.06 -17.17
N ARG A 32 15.49 8.78 -17.32
CA ARG A 32 15.47 10.10 -18.02
C ARG A 32 16.17 11.21 -17.25
N THR A 33 16.17 11.13 -15.93
CA THR A 33 16.63 12.20 -15.04
C THR A 33 17.45 11.62 -13.88
N GLY A 34 18.24 12.45 -13.24
CA GLY A 34 19.06 12.08 -12.10
C GLY A 34 20.53 11.82 -12.47
N ALA A 35 21.35 11.49 -11.50
CA ALA A 35 22.79 11.30 -11.65
C ALA A 35 23.20 10.17 -12.63
N GLN A 36 22.29 9.27 -12.96
CA GLN A 36 22.49 8.15 -13.89
C GLN A 36 21.66 8.31 -15.18
N ALA A 37 21.21 9.53 -15.50
CA ALA A 37 20.41 9.78 -16.70
C ALA A 37 21.17 9.30 -17.96
N GLY A 38 20.51 8.52 -18.80
CA GLY A 38 21.06 8.01 -20.06
C GLY A 38 22.08 6.89 -19.91
N VAL A 39 22.40 6.42 -18.70
CA VAL A 39 23.34 5.32 -18.49
C VAL A 39 22.58 4.00 -18.43
N ASP A 40 22.77 3.14 -19.42
CA ASP A 40 22.18 1.83 -19.46
C ASP A 40 22.75 0.91 -18.37
N THR A 41 21.89 0.14 -17.75
CA THR A 41 22.26 -0.76 -16.66
C THR A 41 22.29 -2.20 -17.16
N PRO A 42 23.41 -2.94 -17.00
CA PRO A 42 23.47 -4.35 -17.37
C PRO A 42 22.43 -5.17 -16.58
N VAL A 43 21.81 -6.13 -17.24
CA VAL A 43 20.94 -7.11 -16.59
C VAL A 43 21.81 -8.09 -15.81
N ASP A 44 21.48 -8.35 -14.56
CA ASP A 44 22.11 -9.38 -13.75
C ASP A 44 21.32 -10.69 -13.79
N ALA A 45 21.99 -11.84 -13.68
CA ALA A 45 21.38 -13.16 -13.77
C ALA A 45 20.32 -13.43 -12.68
N HIS A 46 20.37 -12.72 -11.57
CA HIS A 46 19.37 -12.81 -10.50
C HIS A 46 18.14 -11.91 -10.72
N GLY A 47 18.17 -11.01 -11.72
CA GLY A 47 17.10 -10.08 -12.07
C GLY A 47 16.88 -8.99 -11.01
N VAL A 48 17.92 -8.65 -10.26
CA VAL A 48 17.85 -7.59 -9.23
C VAL A 48 17.70 -6.22 -9.89
N GLU A 49 18.48 -5.93 -10.92
CA GLU A 49 18.41 -4.66 -11.65
C GLU A 49 17.08 -4.55 -12.42
N VAL A 50 16.59 -5.66 -12.99
CA VAL A 50 15.26 -5.72 -13.61
C VAL A 50 14.17 -5.35 -12.60
N SER A 51 14.26 -5.86 -11.36
CA SER A 51 13.28 -5.55 -10.29
C SER A 51 13.34 -4.11 -9.80
N ARG A 52 14.50 -3.44 -9.92
CA ARG A 52 14.71 -2.06 -9.48
C ARG A 52 14.26 -1.02 -10.51
N ALA A 53 14.31 -1.38 -11.76
CA ALA A 53 14.08 -0.43 -12.84
C ALA A 53 12.69 0.18 -12.78
N ILE A 54 12.60 1.49 -12.94
CA ILE A 54 11.34 2.21 -13.10
C ILE A 54 11.02 2.20 -14.59
N LEU A 55 10.28 1.19 -15.01
CA LEU A 55 9.94 0.95 -16.41
C LEU A 55 8.44 1.20 -16.66
N PRO A 56 8.05 1.38 -17.93
CA PRO A 56 6.65 1.62 -18.29
C PRO A 56 5.72 0.51 -17.79
N GLY A 57 4.46 0.87 -17.52
CA GLY A 57 3.41 -0.13 -17.27
C GLY A 57 2.98 -0.31 -15.83
N GLY A 58 3.54 0.48 -14.88
CA GLY A 58 3.04 0.51 -13.52
C GLY A 58 3.10 -0.83 -12.78
N SER A 59 4.00 -1.74 -13.18
CA SER A 59 4.05 -3.09 -12.60
C SER A 59 4.37 -3.09 -11.10
N MET A 60 5.05 -2.05 -10.60
CA MET A 60 5.25 -1.80 -9.17
C MET A 60 3.94 -1.45 -8.47
N THR A 61 3.14 -0.59 -9.09
CA THR A 61 1.81 -0.21 -8.58
C THR A 61 0.88 -1.42 -8.55
N VAL A 62 0.86 -2.24 -9.60
CA VAL A 62 0.06 -3.47 -9.64
C VAL A 62 0.50 -4.44 -8.53
N CYS A 63 1.81 -4.63 -8.35
CA CYS A 63 2.34 -5.48 -7.27
C CYS A 63 1.90 -4.98 -5.88
N HIS A 64 1.98 -3.67 -5.66
CA HIS A 64 1.52 -3.01 -4.44
C HIS A 64 0.00 -3.22 -4.24
N ASP A 65 -0.81 -2.90 -5.25
CA ASP A 65 -2.27 -2.95 -5.17
C ASP A 65 -2.78 -4.37 -4.90
N GLU A 66 -2.25 -5.38 -5.59
CA GLU A 66 -2.64 -6.77 -5.40
C GLU A 66 -2.27 -7.28 -4.00
N THR A 67 -1.09 -6.88 -3.49
CA THR A 67 -0.66 -7.24 -2.14
C THR A 67 -1.52 -6.53 -1.08
N ALA A 68 -1.82 -5.26 -1.27
CA ALA A 68 -2.71 -4.48 -0.40
C ALA A 68 -4.14 -5.03 -0.41
N ASN A 69 -4.68 -5.34 -1.60
CA ASN A 69 -6.02 -5.90 -1.75
C ASN A 69 -6.18 -7.21 -1.00
N GLU A 70 -5.24 -8.14 -1.10
CA GLU A 70 -5.30 -9.40 -0.36
C GLU A 70 -5.29 -9.18 1.15
N LEU A 71 -4.40 -8.31 1.65
CA LEU A 71 -4.32 -8.01 3.07
C LEU A 71 -5.63 -7.41 3.61
N PHE A 72 -6.20 -6.45 2.88
CA PHE A 72 -7.44 -5.82 3.30
C PHE A 72 -8.64 -6.78 3.17
N THR A 73 -8.64 -7.66 2.17
CA THR A 73 -9.64 -8.73 2.07
C THR A 73 -9.59 -9.67 3.27
N ILE A 74 -8.39 -10.06 3.72
CA ILE A 74 -8.23 -10.84 4.96
C ILE A 74 -8.83 -10.10 6.17
N CYS A 75 -8.59 -8.79 6.28
CA CYS A 75 -9.16 -7.99 7.38
C CYS A 75 -10.69 -7.92 7.31
N GLU A 76 -11.25 -7.72 6.13
CA GLU A 76 -12.70 -7.68 5.89
C GLU A 76 -13.36 -9.04 6.18
N GLU A 77 -12.79 -10.15 5.69
CA GLU A 77 -13.22 -11.51 5.98
C GLU A 77 -13.18 -11.81 7.49
N ALA A 78 -12.18 -11.29 8.18
CA ALA A 78 -12.06 -11.39 9.63
C ALA A 78 -13.14 -10.59 10.39
N GLY A 79 -13.86 -9.71 9.71
CA GLY A 79 -14.87 -8.83 10.30
C GLY A 79 -14.29 -7.55 10.92
N LEU A 80 -13.08 -7.15 10.54
CA LEU A 80 -12.52 -5.86 10.90
C LEU A 80 -13.13 -4.78 10.02
N GLU A 81 -13.56 -3.66 10.63
CA GLU A 81 -14.04 -2.51 9.87
C GLU A 81 -12.85 -1.88 9.13
N THR A 82 -12.76 -2.14 7.84
CA THR A 82 -11.67 -1.68 6.96
C THR A 82 -12.19 -0.62 6.02
N ARG A 83 -11.54 0.54 6.01
CA ARG A 83 -11.81 1.64 5.09
C ARG A 83 -10.57 1.88 4.24
N ARG A 84 -10.66 1.63 2.96
CA ARG A 84 -9.57 1.83 2.00
C ARG A 84 -9.47 3.30 1.61
N GLU A 85 -8.25 3.80 1.40
CA GLU A 85 -7.95 5.19 1.00
C GLU A 85 -8.81 6.24 1.73
N PRO A 86 -8.72 6.34 3.07
CA PRO A 86 -9.59 7.22 3.85
C PRO A 86 -9.21 8.70 3.63
N ARG A 87 -9.79 9.34 2.63
CA ARG A 87 -9.47 10.71 2.18
C ARG A 87 -9.92 11.81 3.13
N ASP A 88 -10.87 11.53 4.02
CA ASP A 88 -11.48 12.51 4.93
C ASP A 88 -10.79 12.66 6.29
N ILE A 89 -9.79 11.83 6.59
CA ILE A 89 -9.14 11.83 7.92
C ILE A 89 -8.58 13.20 8.28
N PHE A 90 -8.01 13.91 7.31
CA PHE A 90 -7.36 15.20 7.51
C PHE A 90 -8.27 16.39 7.17
N THR A 91 -9.49 16.16 6.67
CA THR A 91 -10.40 17.21 6.21
C THR A 91 -10.67 18.27 7.30
N HIS A 92 -10.86 17.83 8.55
CA HIS A 92 -11.12 18.74 9.66
C HIS A 92 -9.90 19.57 10.10
N ALA A 93 -8.69 19.10 9.78
CA ALA A 93 -7.45 19.79 10.12
C ALA A 93 -7.01 20.76 9.01
N LEU A 94 -7.51 20.60 7.79
CA LEU A 94 -7.22 21.50 6.66
C LEU A 94 -8.20 22.67 6.60
N PRO A 95 -7.79 23.87 6.15
CA PRO A 95 -8.71 24.94 5.79
C PRO A 95 -9.71 24.47 4.72
N VAL A 96 -10.98 24.91 4.83
CA VAL A 96 -12.09 24.42 3.99
C VAL A 96 -11.78 24.45 2.49
N GLY A 97 -11.23 25.53 1.99
CA GLY A 97 -10.88 25.66 0.57
C GLY A 97 -9.79 24.70 0.10
N VAL A 98 -8.83 24.37 0.99
CA VAL A 98 -7.74 23.43 0.72
C VAL A 98 -8.27 21.99 0.73
N ALA A 99 -9.12 21.65 1.70
CA ALA A 99 -9.73 20.33 1.81
C ALA A 99 -10.60 20.00 0.57
N ALA A 100 -11.43 20.95 0.12
CA ALA A 100 -12.25 20.79 -1.07
C ALA A 100 -11.40 20.60 -2.34
N ARG A 101 -10.33 21.38 -2.48
CA ARG A 101 -9.41 21.26 -3.62
C ARG A 101 -8.67 19.94 -3.61
N ALA A 102 -8.16 19.51 -2.45
CA ALA A 102 -7.46 18.24 -2.31
C ALA A 102 -8.36 17.05 -2.64
N ALA A 103 -9.63 17.08 -2.23
CA ALA A 103 -10.61 16.07 -2.59
C ALA A 103 -10.89 16.05 -4.10
N ALA A 104 -11.14 17.20 -4.71
CA ALA A 104 -11.41 17.32 -6.14
C ALA A 104 -10.19 16.89 -6.99
N GLU A 105 -8.97 17.28 -6.61
CA GLU A 105 -7.75 16.88 -7.31
C GLU A 105 -7.48 15.37 -7.19
N ALA A 106 -7.82 14.76 -6.06
CA ALA A 106 -7.71 13.30 -5.88
C ALA A 106 -8.73 12.55 -6.74
N ASP A 107 -9.95 13.08 -6.90
CA ASP A 107 -10.99 12.47 -7.72
C ASP A 107 -10.70 12.57 -9.23
N VAL A 108 -10.26 13.73 -9.70
CA VAL A 108 -9.97 13.97 -11.14
C VAL A 108 -8.78 13.17 -11.64
N ARG A 109 -7.81 12.86 -10.79
CA ARG A 109 -6.56 12.22 -11.26
C ARG A 109 -6.53 10.73 -11.14
N GLY A 110 -7.41 10.12 -10.36
CA GLY A 110 -7.29 8.69 -10.04
C GLY A 110 -5.88 8.34 -9.53
N ASP A 111 -5.14 9.36 -9.09
CA ASP A 111 -3.71 9.30 -8.84
C ASP A 111 -3.44 8.61 -7.51
N ARG A 112 -3.30 7.29 -7.59
CA ARG A 112 -2.91 6.44 -6.48
C ARG A 112 -1.46 6.63 -6.06
N THR A 113 -0.65 7.33 -6.83
CA THR A 113 0.80 7.35 -6.65
C THR A 113 1.29 8.40 -5.67
N GLY A 114 0.49 9.38 -5.28
CA GLY A 114 0.88 10.38 -4.27
C GLY A 114 2.17 11.16 -4.58
N GLN A 115 2.73 10.99 -5.78
CA GLN A 115 4.02 11.56 -6.20
C GLN A 115 3.91 12.96 -6.81
N ALA A 116 2.74 13.55 -6.77
CA ALA A 116 2.61 14.92 -7.19
C ALA A 116 3.28 15.83 -6.15
N GLU A 117 4.50 16.21 -6.43
CA GLU A 117 5.27 17.19 -5.65
C GLU A 117 4.41 18.41 -5.35
N GLY A 118 4.26 18.73 -4.07
CA GLY A 118 3.55 19.93 -3.62
C GLY A 118 2.09 19.74 -3.22
N ARG A 119 1.56 18.54 -3.09
CA ARG A 119 0.12 18.32 -2.90
C ARG A 119 -0.30 17.98 -1.48
N HIS A 120 -1.51 18.46 -1.18
CA HIS A 120 -2.07 18.69 0.15
C HIS A 120 -2.71 17.45 0.80
N ALA A 121 -2.53 16.25 0.25
CA ALA A 121 -3.18 15.08 0.80
C ALA A 121 -2.16 14.04 1.28
N VAL A 122 -2.20 13.75 2.57
CA VAL A 122 -1.58 12.57 3.16
C VAL A 122 -2.67 11.53 3.24
N ILE A 123 -2.72 10.61 2.27
CA ILE A 123 -3.76 9.58 2.22
C ILE A 123 -3.11 8.24 2.55
N PRO A 124 -3.39 7.65 3.73
CA PRO A 124 -2.99 6.28 4.01
C PRO A 124 -3.81 5.30 3.16
N ASP A 125 -3.24 4.14 2.84
CA ASP A 125 -3.92 3.12 2.04
C ASP A 125 -5.15 2.53 2.75
N ALA A 126 -5.13 2.49 4.09
CA ALA A 126 -6.29 2.06 4.86
C ALA A 126 -6.38 2.69 6.25
N ALA A 127 -7.63 2.74 6.76
CA ALA A 127 -7.95 2.90 8.16
C ALA A 127 -8.71 1.66 8.64
N ILE A 128 -8.16 0.96 9.63
CA ILE A 128 -8.72 -0.30 10.15
C ILE A 128 -9.06 -0.11 11.62
N ARG A 129 -10.26 -0.56 12.01
CA ARG A 129 -10.71 -0.55 13.38
C ARG A 129 -10.36 -1.88 14.05
N VAL A 130 -9.51 -1.82 15.06
CA VAL A 130 -9.02 -2.99 15.78
C VAL A 130 -9.32 -2.88 17.27
N SER A 131 -9.47 -4.02 17.93
CA SER A 131 -9.53 -4.09 19.38
C SER A 131 -8.11 -3.93 19.94
N MET A 132 -7.84 -2.81 20.59
CA MET A 132 -6.54 -2.63 21.25
C MET A 132 -6.55 -3.38 22.57
N PRO A 133 -5.61 -4.31 22.82
CA PRO A 133 -5.32 -4.70 24.18
C PRO A 133 -4.93 -3.41 24.91
N ARG A 134 -5.53 -3.14 26.07
CA ARG A 134 -5.07 -2.03 26.90
C ARG A 134 -3.55 -2.19 27.04
N ALA A 135 -2.81 -1.17 26.65
CA ALA A 135 -1.42 -1.05 27.02
C ALA A 135 -1.38 -1.37 28.51
N LEU A 136 -0.57 -2.34 28.86
CA LEU A 136 -0.43 -2.88 30.19
C LEU A 136 -0.23 -1.74 31.23
N ASP A 137 -1.32 -1.19 31.69
CA ASP A 137 -1.39 -0.66 33.04
C ASP A 137 -1.35 -1.89 33.94
N SER A 138 -0.17 -2.35 34.20
CA SER A 138 0.18 -3.65 34.75
C SER A 138 -0.34 -3.92 36.17
N ALA A 139 -0.95 -2.94 36.82
CA ALA A 139 -1.48 -3.08 38.17
C ALA A 139 -3.04 -3.14 38.24
N ALA A 140 -3.76 -2.63 37.23
CA ALA A 140 -5.24 -2.60 37.26
C ALA A 140 -5.91 -3.71 36.46
N ALA A 141 -5.16 -4.53 35.73
CA ALA A 141 -5.68 -5.60 34.87
C ALA A 141 -6.17 -6.83 35.65
N ALA A 142 -5.81 -6.97 36.92
CA ALA A 142 -6.09 -8.15 37.73
C ALA A 142 -7.55 -8.24 38.26
N VAL A 143 -8.37 -7.18 38.11
CA VAL A 143 -9.67 -7.10 38.82
C VAL A 143 -10.88 -6.77 37.92
N ARG A 144 -10.81 -6.98 36.60
CA ARG A 144 -11.99 -6.68 35.76
C ARG A 144 -12.62 -7.91 35.13
N PRO A 145 -13.98 -7.99 35.14
CA PRO A 145 -14.69 -9.12 34.57
C PRO A 145 -14.40 -9.25 33.07
N HIS A 146 -14.30 -10.49 32.57
CA HIS A 146 -14.02 -10.89 31.19
C HIS A 146 -15.00 -10.35 30.14
N THR A 147 -16.01 -9.59 30.52
CA THR A 147 -17.04 -9.01 29.66
C THR A 147 -16.78 -7.56 29.21
N ALA A 148 -15.74 -6.91 29.72
CA ALA A 148 -15.45 -5.53 29.32
C ALA A 148 -14.95 -5.50 27.86
N ARG A 149 -15.79 -4.96 26.94
CA ARG A 149 -15.39 -4.73 25.55
C ARG A 149 -14.09 -3.93 25.51
N LEU A 150 -13.08 -4.47 24.84
CA LEU A 150 -11.82 -3.75 24.62
C LEU A 150 -12.10 -2.48 23.83
N PRO A 151 -11.44 -1.35 24.14
CA PRO A 151 -11.63 -0.12 23.39
C PRO A 151 -11.21 -0.34 21.94
N MET A 152 -12.14 -0.06 21.03
CA MET A 152 -11.88 -0.11 19.59
C MET A 152 -11.12 1.16 19.19
N ARG A 153 -10.05 0.99 18.45
CA ARG A 153 -9.26 2.10 17.93
C ARG A 153 -9.10 1.98 16.42
N ARG A 154 -9.26 3.09 15.72
CA ARG A 154 -8.98 3.17 14.29
C ARG A 154 -7.50 3.49 14.12
N LEU A 155 -6.78 2.60 13.43
CA LEU A 155 -5.37 2.76 13.08
C LEU A 155 -5.22 3.02 11.59
N LEU A 156 -4.19 3.78 11.23
CA LEU A 156 -3.85 4.11 9.85
C LEU A 156 -2.70 3.24 9.37
N PHE A 157 -2.83 2.77 8.13
CA PHE A 157 -1.87 1.88 7.49
C PHE A 157 -1.50 2.37 6.10
N ASP A 158 -0.23 2.21 5.75
CA ASP A 158 0.30 2.47 4.42
C ASP A 158 1.11 1.25 3.97
N VAL A 159 0.70 0.65 2.86
CA VAL A 159 1.32 -0.54 2.30
C VAL A 159 2.50 -0.13 1.44
N LYS A 160 3.61 -0.84 1.55
CA LYS A 160 4.79 -0.65 0.68
C LYS A 160 5.39 -1.99 0.31
N THR A 161 5.93 -2.04 -0.89
CA THR A 161 6.74 -3.16 -1.36
C THR A 161 8.20 -2.73 -1.47
N VAL A 162 9.12 -3.60 -1.04
CA VAL A 162 10.57 -3.37 -1.13
C VAL A 162 11.15 -4.37 -2.11
N HIS A 163 11.68 -3.85 -3.22
CA HIS A 163 12.26 -4.69 -4.26
C HIS A 163 13.70 -5.04 -3.94
N ALA A 164 14.17 -6.18 -4.46
CA ALA A 164 15.58 -6.58 -4.36
C ALA A 164 16.50 -5.48 -4.90
N GLY A 165 17.68 -5.35 -4.29
CA GLY A 165 18.65 -4.33 -4.71
C GLY A 165 18.41 -2.91 -4.20
N THR A 166 17.31 -2.64 -3.47
CA THR A 166 17.09 -1.34 -2.84
C THR A 166 18.12 -1.05 -1.74
N SER A 167 18.29 0.24 -1.39
CA SER A 167 19.17 0.66 -0.31
C SER A 167 18.84 0.01 1.02
N HIS A 168 17.57 -0.35 1.25
CA HIS A 168 17.12 -1.03 2.47
C HIS A 168 17.79 -2.39 2.65
N TYR A 169 17.95 -3.20 1.59
CA TYR A 169 18.66 -4.48 1.66
C TYR A 169 20.17 -4.32 1.78
N ARG A 170 20.72 -3.20 1.32
CA ARG A 170 22.17 -2.90 1.42
C ARG A 170 22.56 -2.36 2.79
N SER A 171 21.59 -1.95 3.61
CA SER A 171 21.86 -1.40 4.94
C SER A 171 22.50 -2.43 5.87
N ALA A 172 23.32 -1.96 6.81
CA ALA A 172 23.93 -2.81 7.84
C ALA A 172 22.88 -3.54 8.68
N ARG A 173 21.71 -2.91 8.90
CA ARG A 173 20.59 -3.48 9.63
C ARG A 173 19.96 -4.66 8.89
N ALA A 174 19.76 -4.54 7.58
CA ALA A 174 19.23 -5.63 6.75
C ALA A 174 20.15 -6.86 6.76
N ARG A 175 21.48 -6.65 6.81
CA ARG A 175 22.47 -7.72 6.86
C ARG A 175 22.53 -8.43 8.22
N ARG A 176 22.17 -7.76 9.31
CA ARG A 176 22.29 -8.28 10.68
C ARG A 176 21.03 -8.90 11.24
N GLN A 177 19.87 -8.52 10.70
CA GLN A 177 18.57 -8.94 11.23
C GLN A 177 17.68 -9.47 10.10
N ARG A 178 17.09 -10.65 10.31
CA ARG A 178 16.03 -11.17 9.44
C ARG A 178 14.89 -10.14 9.38
N GLY A 179 14.45 -9.80 8.15
CA GLY A 179 13.42 -8.78 7.96
C GLY A 179 13.87 -7.33 8.23
N GLY A 180 15.17 -7.08 8.46
CA GLY A 180 15.69 -5.74 8.77
C GLY A 180 15.42 -4.71 7.69
N ALA A 181 15.37 -5.11 6.41
CA ALA A 181 15.04 -4.23 5.28
C ALA A 181 13.59 -3.74 5.35
N VAL A 182 12.63 -4.65 5.53
CA VAL A 182 11.20 -4.30 5.61
C VAL A 182 10.89 -3.52 6.89
N GLN A 183 11.55 -3.84 8.00
CA GLN A 183 11.37 -3.11 9.24
C GLN A 183 11.94 -1.67 9.17
N ALA A 184 13.09 -1.48 8.53
CA ALA A 184 13.64 -0.14 8.27
C ALA A 184 12.68 0.67 7.40
N ARG A 185 12.13 0.07 6.33
CA ARG A 185 11.16 0.75 5.47
C ARG A 185 9.87 1.11 6.19
N ALA A 186 9.39 0.25 7.11
CA ALA A 186 8.20 0.55 7.90
C ALA A 186 8.41 1.78 8.80
N GLN A 187 9.60 1.92 9.40
CA GLN A 187 9.98 3.11 10.17
C GLN A 187 10.10 4.36 9.30
N ASP A 188 10.62 4.23 8.07
CA ASP A 188 10.68 5.34 7.12
C ASP A 188 9.29 5.85 6.73
N VAL A 189 8.30 4.94 6.56
CA VAL A 189 6.90 5.30 6.31
C VAL A 189 6.37 6.15 7.44
N GLU A 190 6.48 5.69 8.69
CA GLU A 190 6.03 6.45 9.85
C GLU A 190 6.66 7.85 9.91
N ALA A 191 7.99 7.91 9.75
CA ALA A 191 8.73 9.17 9.78
C ALA A 191 8.33 10.09 8.60
N ALA A 192 8.07 9.54 7.42
CA ALA A 192 7.65 10.30 6.25
C ALA A 192 6.29 10.96 6.46
N TYR A 193 5.30 10.22 6.96
CA TYR A 193 3.97 10.77 7.28
C TYR A 193 4.04 11.89 8.31
N ARG A 194 4.83 11.71 9.37
CA ARG A 194 5.02 12.74 10.38
C ARG A 194 5.67 13.99 9.81
N ARG A 195 6.77 13.86 9.04
CA ARG A 195 7.42 15.01 8.38
C ARG A 195 6.48 15.73 7.42
N HIS A 196 5.66 14.97 6.68
CA HIS A 196 4.71 15.54 5.74
C HIS A 196 3.59 16.30 6.48
N ALA A 197 3.03 15.74 7.53
CA ALA A 197 2.05 16.42 8.38
C ALA A 197 2.60 17.72 8.97
N GLN A 198 3.83 17.70 9.50
CA GLN A 198 4.52 18.90 10.00
C GLN A 198 4.76 19.95 8.91
N ARG A 199 5.08 19.52 7.68
CA ARG A 199 5.22 20.43 6.53
C ARG A 199 3.89 21.11 6.20
N LEU A 200 2.80 20.34 6.14
CA LEU A 200 1.47 20.87 5.88
C LEU A 200 1.01 21.81 7.00
N ASP A 201 1.29 21.48 8.26
CA ASP A 201 0.99 22.39 9.38
C ASP A 201 1.72 23.72 9.23
N ARG A 202 2.99 23.72 8.85
CA ARG A 202 3.74 24.97 8.59
C ARG A 202 3.16 25.80 7.47
N ILE A 203 2.59 25.17 6.44
CA ILE A 203 1.98 25.88 5.29
C ILE A 203 0.60 26.44 5.67
N HIS A 204 -0.25 25.65 6.30
CA HIS A 204 -1.66 25.98 6.53
C HIS A 204 -1.96 26.53 7.93
N HIS A 205 -1.09 26.26 8.89
CA HIS A 205 -1.21 26.68 10.29
C HIS A 205 0.14 27.20 10.80
N PRO A 206 0.65 28.33 10.26
CA PRO A 206 1.94 28.84 10.69
C PRO A 206 1.96 29.12 12.21
N PRO A 207 3.13 28.98 12.87
CA PRO A 207 3.27 29.27 14.30
C PRO A 207 2.75 30.68 14.64
N GLY A 208 2.03 30.78 15.77
CA GLY A 208 1.42 32.04 16.20
C GLY A 208 -0.02 32.22 15.74
N THR A 209 -0.56 31.37 14.88
CA THR A 209 -2.00 31.41 14.56
C THR A 209 -2.83 30.82 15.72
N PRO A 210 -4.12 31.23 15.88
CA PRO A 210 -4.98 30.74 16.95
C PRO A 210 -5.13 29.20 16.97
N ARG A 211 -4.97 28.53 15.82
CA ARG A 211 -5.02 27.07 15.69
C ARG A 211 -3.72 26.38 16.07
N HIS A 212 -2.60 27.09 16.09
CA HIS A 212 -1.27 26.55 16.44
C HIS A 212 -0.87 26.90 17.88
N ARG A 213 -1.78 26.65 18.84
CA ARG A 213 -1.55 26.91 20.28
C ARG A 213 -0.72 25.83 20.98
N HIS A 214 -0.49 24.70 20.32
CA HIS A 214 0.27 23.56 20.82
C HIS A 214 1.59 23.42 20.06
N PRO A 215 2.62 22.82 20.64
CA PRO A 215 3.90 22.54 19.97
C PRO A 215 3.73 21.57 18.75
N VAL A 216 2.58 20.90 18.66
CA VAL A 216 2.20 20.00 17.56
C VAL A 216 1.05 20.64 16.81
N GLY A 217 1.17 20.77 15.49
CA GLY A 217 0.14 21.36 14.63
C GLY A 217 -1.10 20.49 14.49
N PRO A 218 -2.23 21.05 14.00
CA PRO A 218 -3.50 20.33 13.89
C PRO A 218 -3.44 19.08 13.03
N ILE A 219 -2.69 19.08 11.93
CA ILE A 219 -2.58 17.93 11.01
C ILE A 219 -1.72 16.83 11.67
N GLU A 220 -0.59 17.19 12.30
CA GLU A 220 0.23 16.23 13.05
C GLU A 220 -0.57 15.64 14.22
N GLN A 221 -1.41 16.42 14.91
CA GLN A 221 -2.31 15.91 15.95
C GLN A 221 -3.28 14.84 15.43
N VAL A 222 -3.81 14.98 14.21
CA VAL A 222 -4.65 13.94 13.61
C VAL A 222 -3.87 12.64 13.46
N VAL A 223 -2.64 12.68 12.93
CA VAL A 223 -1.78 11.48 12.86
C VAL A 223 -1.58 10.86 14.23
N LEU A 224 -1.26 11.66 15.23
CA LEU A 224 -1.00 11.18 16.61
C LEU A 224 -2.26 10.61 17.29
N ARG A 225 -3.46 11.11 16.99
CA ARG A 225 -4.73 10.53 17.50
C ARG A 225 -4.93 9.09 17.03
N HIS A 226 -4.42 8.74 15.86
CA HIS A 226 -4.41 7.38 15.32
C HIS A 226 -3.17 6.58 15.76
N SER A 227 -2.39 7.06 16.72
CA SER A 227 -1.09 6.61 17.21
C SER A 227 0.05 6.93 16.27
N ARG A 228 0.00 6.45 15.05
CA ARG A 228 0.96 6.64 13.95
C ARG A 228 0.37 6.03 12.69
N VAL A 229 0.90 6.38 11.52
CA VAL A 229 0.68 5.60 10.31
C VAL A 229 1.65 4.42 10.30
N ARG A 230 1.14 3.21 10.31
CA ARG A 230 1.94 1.99 10.35
C ARG A 230 2.34 1.55 8.96
N GLY A 231 3.61 1.28 8.73
CA GLY A 231 4.10 0.74 7.47
C GLY A 231 3.88 -0.76 7.36
N LEU A 232 2.95 -1.17 6.49
CA LEU A 232 2.74 -2.59 6.15
C LEU A 232 3.66 -2.94 4.97
N VAL A 233 4.88 -3.36 5.28
CA VAL A 233 5.93 -3.51 4.28
C VAL A 233 6.16 -4.97 3.94
N PHE A 234 6.17 -5.26 2.64
CA PHE A 234 6.45 -6.58 2.06
C PHE A 234 7.77 -6.53 1.30
N GLY A 235 8.62 -7.50 1.54
CA GLY A 235 9.94 -7.60 0.94
C GLY A 235 10.00 -8.47 -0.29
N ALA A 236 11.13 -8.36 -0.99
CA ALA A 236 11.36 -9.04 -2.24
C ALA A 236 11.42 -10.58 -2.11
N TYR A 237 11.69 -11.09 -0.92
CA TYR A 237 11.87 -12.53 -0.66
C TYR A 237 10.71 -13.12 0.16
N GLY A 238 9.57 -12.43 0.20
CA GLY A 238 8.37 -12.90 0.90
C GLY A 238 8.36 -12.61 2.40
N GLU A 239 9.33 -11.85 2.91
CA GLU A 239 9.32 -11.35 4.27
C GLU A 239 8.41 -10.11 4.40
N TRP A 240 7.98 -9.81 5.62
CA TRP A 240 7.16 -8.65 5.92
C TRP A 240 7.53 -7.98 7.25
N SER A 241 7.05 -6.75 7.45
CA SER A 241 7.26 -6.00 8.67
C SER A 241 6.45 -6.56 9.84
N SER A 242 6.89 -6.25 11.06
CA SER A 242 6.19 -6.65 12.30
C SER A 242 4.74 -6.14 12.37
N ASP A 243 4.46 -4.99 11.74
CA ASP A 243 3.09 -4.44 11.71
C ASP A 243 2.15 -5.28 10.80
N VAL A 244 2.66 -5.93 9.73
CA VAL A 244 1.91 -6.91 8.94
C VAL A 244 1.59 -8.13 9.80
N GLU A 245 2.60 -8.68 10.46
CA GLU A 245 2.42 -9.84 11.34
C GLU A 245 1.38 -9.56 12.42
N TRP A 246 1.50 -8.44 13.10
CA TRP A 246 0.58 -8.00 14.12
C TRP A 246 -0.87 -7.87 13.57
N LEU A 247 -1.04 -7.29 12.37
CA LEU A 247 -2.36 -7.12 11.75
C LEU A 247 -2.99 -8.46 11.39
N LEU A 248 -2.21 -9.41 10.85
CA LEU A 248 -2.69 -10.77 10.56
C LEU A 248 -3.13 -11.50 11.84
N GLU A 249 -2.40 -11.31 12.93
CA GLU A 249 -2.77 -11.88 14.24
C GLU A 249 -4.06 -11.26 14.79
N GLU A 250 -4.24 -9.93 14.69
CA GLU A 250 -5.48 -9.27 15.12
C GLU A 250 -6.68 -9.73 14.26
N ALA A 251 -6.50 -9.84 12.95
CA ALA A 251 -7.51 -10.39 12.07
C ALA A 251 -7.87 -11.83 12.45
N ALA A 252 -6.87 -12.67 12.69
CA ALA A 252 -7.09 -14.05 13.10
C ALA A 252 -7.80 -14.17 14.48
N ARG A 253 -7.47 -13.31 15.44
CA ARG A 253 -8.17 -13.24 16.73
C ARG A 253 -9.63 -12.84 16.55
N ALA A 254 -9.93 -11.86 15.72
CA ALA A 254 -11.29 -11.42 15.44
C ALA A 254 -12.11 -12.54 14.79
N ALA A 255 -11.56 -13.19 13.75
CA ALA A 255 -12.20 -14.32 13.09
C ALA A 255 -12.39 -15.52 14.02
N ALA A 256 -11.39 -15.86 14.83
CA ALA A 256 -11.48 -16.98 15.78
C ALA A 256 -12.59 -16.77 16.81
N ARG A 257 -12.68 -15.58 17.42
CA ARG A 257 -13.75 -15.26 18.39
C ARG A 257 -15.14 -15.41 17.78
N ARG A 258 -15.30 -15.04 16.52
CA ARG A 258 -16.58 -15.10 15.81
C ARG A 258 -16.94 -16.54 15.40
N ASP A 259 -15.98 -17.29 14.88
CA ASP A 259 -16.23 -18.45 14.05
C ASP A 259 -15.78 -19.80 14.66
N TRP A 260 -15.09 -19.86 15.81
CA TRP A 260 -14.50 -21.10 16.30
C TRP A 260 -15.49 -22.26 16.44
N ARG A 261 -16.74 -21.98 16.88
CA ARG A 261 -17.79 -22.99 17.00
C ARG A 261 -18.24 -23.47 15.62
N ARG A 262 -18.45 -22.55 14.68
CA ARG A 262 -18.84 -22.86 13.30
C ARG A 262 -17.76 -23.67 12.57
N MET A 263 -16.50 -23.48 12.92
CA MET A 263 -15.37 -24.24 12.39
C MET A 263 -15.21 -25.63 13.02
N GLY A 264 -16.07 -26.02 13.99
CA GLY A 264 -15.94 -27.26 14.73
C GLY A 264 -14.66 -27.36 15.56
N CYS A 265 -14.07 -26.21 15.94
CA CYS A 265 -12.85 -26.21 16.75
C CYS A 265 -13.21 -26.40 18.24
N PRO A 266 -12.39 -27.15 19.02
CA PRO A 266 -12.62 -27.36 20.43
C PRO A 266 -12.48 -26.09 21.28
N SER A 267 -11.75 -25.09 20.78
CA SER A 267 -11.58 -23.80 21.46
C SER A 267 -11.24 -22.66 20.48
N GLU A 268 -11.42 -21.42 20.93
CA GLU A 268 -10.99 -20.22 20.21
C GLU A 268 -9.47 -20.24 19.90
N SER A 269 -8.65 -20.72 20.83
CA SER A 269 -7.19 -20.82 20.64
C SER A 269 -6.81 -21.75 19.50
N VAL A 270 -7.49 -22.89 19.35
CA VAL A 270 -7.25 -23.83 18.24
C VAL A 270 -7.70 -23.20 16.92
N ALA A 271 -8.85 -22.53 16.89
CA ALA A 271 -9.31 -21.80 15.71
C ALA A 271 -8.32 -20.70 15.32
N TYR A 272 -7.86 -19.90 16.29
CA TYR A 272 -6.84 -18.85 16.06
C TYR A 272 -5.59 -19.41 15.41
N SER A 273 -5.03 -20.49 15.95
CA SER A 273 -3.80 -21.08 15.39
C SER A 273 -3.96 -21.52 13.93
N ARG A 274 -5.14 -22.11 13.59
CA ARG A 274 -5.45 -22.50 12.20
C ARG A 274 -5.63 -21.31 11.28
N ILE A 275 -6.36 -20.29 11.72
CA ILE A 275 -6.66 -19.10 10.94
C ILE A 275 -5.40 -18.29 10.68
N VAL A 276 -4.58 -18.02 11.70
CA VAL A 276 -3.35 -17.23 11.53
C VAL A 276 -2.36 -17.94 10.59
N ALA A 277 -2.25 -19.25 10.68
CA ALA A 277 -1.43 -20.04 9.75
C ALA A 277 -1.96 -19.95 8.31
N SER A 278 -3.28 -19.95 8.13
CA SER A 278 -3.92 -19.76 6.82
C SER A 278 -3.66 -18.38 6.25
N TYR A 279 -3.83 -17.33 7.05
CA TYR A 279 -3.61 -15.95 6.64
C TYR A 279 -2.14 -15.67 6.27
N ARG A 280 -1.19 -16.16 7.09
CA ARG A 280 0.24 -16.10 6.78
C ARG A 280 0.57 -16.78 5.44
N ARG A 281 -0.01 -17.95 5.18
CA ARG A 281 0.19 -18.67 3.92
C ARG A 281 -0.37 -17.90 2.73
N ARG A 282 -1.62 -17.41 2.83
CA ARG A 282 -2.26 -16.61 1.77
C ARG A 282 -1.41 -15.39 1.45
N MET A 283 -1.04 -14.64 2.48
CA MET A 283 -0.27 -13.41 2.32
C MET A 283 1.11 -13.65 1.73
N GLY A 284 1.82 -14.70 2.21
CA GLY A 284 3.12 -15.08 1.68
C GLY A 284 3.05 -15.48 0.20
N LEU A 285 2.04 -16.26 -0.19
CA LEU A 285 1.85 -16.68 -1.58
C LEU A 285 1.58 -15.48 -2.49
N VAL A 286 0.74 -14.53 -2.07
CA VAL A 286 0.44 -13.33 -2.86
C VAL A 286 1.67 -12.44 -2.99
N ALA A 287 2.37 -12.14 -1.89
CA ALA A 287 3.56 -11.31 -1.91
C ALA A 287 4.64 -11.86 -2.86
N VAL A 288 4.96 -13.16 -2.75
CA VAL A 288 5.97 -13.78 -3.61
C VAL A 288 5.51 -13.88 -5.07
N ARG A 289 4.24 -14.20 -5.30
CA ARG A 289 3.65 -14.28 -6.64
C ARG A 289 3.70 -12.94 -7.35
N GLU A 290 3.30 -11.86 -6.68
CA GLU A 290 3.24 -10.53 -7.31
C GLU A 290 4.64 -9.95 -7.54
N MET A 291 5.60 -10.24 -6.66
CA MET A 291 7.00 -9.92 -6.93
C MET A 291 7.57 -10.67 -8.14
N ALA A 292 7.23 -11.95 -8.30
CA ALA A 292 7.63 -12.71 -9.48
C ALA A 292 6.97 -12.18 -10.76
N ARG A 293 5.68 -11.84 -10.70
CA ARG A 293 4.95 -11.21 -11.80
C ARG A 293 5.54 -9.85 -12.16
N HIS A 294 5.92 -9.07 -11.17
CA HIS A 294 6.61 -7.81 -11.39
C HIS A 294 7.89 -8.01 -12.21
N ARG A 295 8.76 -8.94 -11.83
CA ARG A 295 9.99 -9.26 -12.59
C ARG A 295 9.70 -9.68 -14.02
N ILE A 296 8.73 -10.58 -14.22
CA ILE A 296 8.35 -11.05 -15.56
C ILE A 296 7.85 -9.88 -16.43
N ARG A 297 7.04 -8.98 -15.89
CA ARG A 297 6.56 -7.80 -16.61
C ARG A 297 7.70 -6.85 -16.96
N GLN A 298 8.65 -6.69 -16.06
CA GLN A 298 9.81 -5.82 -16.26
C GLN A 298 10.80 -6.41 -17.27
N SER A 299 10.98 -7.73 -17.32
CA SER A 299 11.88 -8.37 -18.28
C SER A 299 11.46 -8.15 -19.74
N ALA A 300 10.18 -7.85 -20.01
CA ALA A 300 9.72 -7.50 -21.34
C ALA A 300 10.33 -6.19 -21.90
N TYR A 301 10.99 -5.41 -21.07
CA TYR A 301 11.65 -4.16 -21.46
C TYR A 301 13.17 -4.26 -21.57
N VAL A 302 13.72 -5.44 -21.30
CA VAL A 302 15.16 -5.70 -21.45
C VAL A 302 15.54 -5.62 -22.93
N GLY A 303 16.67 -4.98 -23.22
CA GLY A 303 17.16 -4.81 -24.58
C GLY A 303 16.44 -3.72 -25.42
N LEU A 304 15.43 -3.06 -24.87
CA LEU A 304 14.77 -1.94 -25.56
C LEU A 304 15.60 -0.67 -25.41
N THR A 305 15.70 0.07 -26.51
CA THR A 305 16.28 1.42 -26.50
C THR A 305 15.41 2.41 -25.76
N ARG A 306 15.99 3.53 -25.35
CA ARG A 306 15.25 4.63 -24.72
C ARG A 306 14.08 5.13 -25.56
N GLN A 307 14.31 5.28 -26.86
CA GLN A 307 13.29 5.73 -27.79
C GLN A 307 12.08 4.76 -27.81
N GLN A 308 12.35 3.46 -27.89
CA GLN A 308 11.28 2.45 -27.85
C GLN A 308 10.48 2.45 -26.55
N LEU A 309 11.15 2.68 -25.41
CA LEU A 309 10.46 2.83 -24.13
C LEU A 309 9.57 4.07 -24.10
N ASP A 310 10.06 5.20 -24.66
CA ASP A 310 9.31 6.44 -24.73
C ASP A 310 8.09 6.30 -25.64
N ASP A 311 8.22 5.61 -26.78
CA ASP A 311 7.12 5.32 -27.67
C ASP A 311 6.04 4.46 -26.99
N ILE A 312 6.45 3.44 -26.24
CA ILE A 312 5.54 2.60 -25.45
C ILE A 312 4.82 3.43 -24.38
N MET A 313 5.53 4.35 -23.70
CA MET A 313 4.93 5.22 -22.70
C MET A 313 3.87 6.15 -23.31
N HIS A 314 4.19 6.81 -24.41
CA HIS A 314 3.26 7.69 -25.11
C HIS A 314 2.03 6.95 -25.64
N GLU A 315 2.19 5.72 -26.16
CA GLU A 315 1.05 4.92 -26.62
C GLU A 315 0.13 4.54 -25.44
N ARG A 316 0.71 4.15 -24.29
CA ARG A 316 -0.08 3.83 -23.10
C ARG A 316 -0.81 5.05 -22.53
N GLU A 317 -0.17 6.21 -22.54
CA GLU A 317 -0.80 7.46 -22.14
C GLU A 317 -1.99 7.78 -23.04
N ARG A 318 -1.83 7.70 -24.35
CA ARG A 318 -2.93 7.85 -25.32
C ARG A 318 -4.07 6.83 -25.08
N GLN A 319 -3.74 5.58 -24.77
CA GLN A 319 -4.74 4.55 -24.47
C GLN A 319 -5.46 4.84 -23.14
N ARG A 320 -4.76 5.34 -22.13
CA ARG A 320 -5.37 5.77 -20.85
C ARG A 320 -6.34 6.92 -21.11
N ASP A 321 -5.91 7.94 -21.82
CA ASP A 321 -6.73 9.12 -22.12
C ASP A 321 -7.99 8.73 -22.93
N ARG A 322 -7.86 7.81 -23.89
CA ARG A 322 -9.02 7.25 -24.63
C ARG A 322 -9.99 6.50 -23.72
N ARG A 323 -9.49 5.69 -22.78
CA ARG A 323 -10.33 4.97 -21.81
C ARG A 323 -11.05 5.94 -20.86
N GLU A 324 -10.34 6.94 -20.40
CA GLU A 324 -10.91 7.97 -19.51
C GLU A 324 -11.98 8.79 -20.24
N ALA A 325 -11.73 9.20 -21.47
CA ALA A 325 -12.73 9.85 -22.32
C ALA A 325 -13.95 8.97 -22.59
N ALA A 326 -13.75 7.65 -22.82
CA ALA A 326 -14.84 6.70 -23.00
C ALA A 326 -15.66 6.50 -21.70
N MET A 327 -15.02 6.47 -20.54
CA MET A 327 -15.73 6.40 -19.26
C MET A 327 -16.57 7.66 -19.01
N VAL A 328 -16.00 8.85 -19.25
CA VAL A 328 -16.75 10.11 -19.11
C VAL A 328 -17.93 10.18 -20.08
N ALA A 329 -17.76 9.68 -21.30
CA ALA A 329 -18.84 9.60 -22.28
C ALA A 329 -19.95 8.62 -21.85
N ALA A 330 -19.56 7.46 -21.26
CA ALA A 330 -20.50 6.48 -20.73
C ALA A 330 -21.30 7.04 -19.55
N ASP A 331 -20.64 7.71 -18.60
CA ASP A 331 -21.30 8.34 -17.45
C ASP A 331 -22.31 9.41 -17.88
N ARG A 332 -21.94 10.25 -18.85
CA ARG A 332 -22.87 11.24 -19.44
C ARG A 332 -24.07 10.57 -20.10
N SER A 333 -23.87 9.44 -20.76
CA SER A 333 -24.95 8.68 -21.41
C SER A 333 -25.91 8.11 -20.38
N VAL A 334 -25.41 7.67 -19.20
CA VAL A 334 -26.22 7.19 -18.08
C VAL A 334 -27.01 8.34 -17.45
N GLU A 335 -26.40 9.50 -17.23
CA GLU A 335 -27.09 10.70 -16.71
C GLU A 335 -28.21 11.16 -17.65
N ILE A 336 -27.95 11.18 -18.98
CA ILE A 336 -28.95 11.52 -19.97
C ILE A 336 -30.09 10.48 -19.94
N ALA A 337 -29.78 9.18 -19.91
CA ALA A 337 -30.82 8.14 -19.83
C ALA A 337 -31.65 8.26 -18.54
N GLN A 338 -31.05 8.55 -17.41
CA GLN A 338 -31.76 8.77 -16.15
C GLN A 338 -32.63 10.03 -16.18
N SER A 339 -32.23 11.09 -16.87
CA SER A 339 -33.03 12.31 -17.00
C SER A 339 -34.30 12.10 -17.84
N TYR A 340 -34.36 11.08 -18.71
CA TYR A 340 -35.54 10.72 -19.48
C TYR A 340 -36.48 9.75 -18.76
N VAL A 341 -36.09 9.16 -17.64
CA VAL A 341 -36.88 8.14 -16.92
C VAL A 341 -37.82 8.74 -15.86
N VAL A 342 -37.80 10.04 -15.60
CA VAL A 342 -38.73 10.71 -14.66
C VAL A 342 -39.41 11.90 -15.35
N PRO A 343 -40.77 12.02 -15.40
CA PRO A 343 -41.80 11.45 -14.53
C PRO A 343 -43.05 10.94 -15.25
N ALA A 344 -43.40 9.69 -15.11
CA ALA A 344 -44.73 9.20 -15.49
C ALA A 344 -45.66 8.99 -14.26
N PHE A 345 -45.27 9.30 -13.04
CA PHE A 345 -46.01 8.92 -11.83
C PHE A 345 -46.72 10.03 -11.09
N GLU A 346 -46.74 11.28 -11.55
CA GLU A 346 -47.47 12.38 -10.90
C GLU A 346 -48.67 12.94 -11.71
N ARG A 347 -49.31 12.11 -12.54
CA ARG A 347 -50.63 12.49 -13.10
C ARG A 347 -51.64 11.41 -12.81
N GLY A 348 -52.13 11.39 -11.58
CA GLY A 348 -53.20 10.48 -11.23
C GLY A 348 -53.51 10.48 -9.75
N ALA A 349 -54.00 11.59 -9.21
CA ALA A 349 -54.86 11.67 -8.03
C ALA A 349 -55.75 12.91 -8.15
#